data_7e9ab042d0cfda961ec62301b032ebd3
#
_entry.id   7e9ab042d0cfda961ec62301b032ebd3
#
_cell.length_a   1.000
_cell.length_b   1.000
_cell.length_c   1.000
_cell.angle_alpha   90.00
_cell.angle_beta   90.00
_cell.angle_gamma   90.00
#
_symmetry.space_group_name_H-M   'P 1'
#
loop_
_entity.id
_entity.type
_entity.pdbx_description
1 polymer ?
#
loop_
_entity_poly.entity_id
_entity_poly.type
_entity_poly.pdbx_seq_one_letter_code
_entity_poly.pdbx_strand_id
1 'polypeptide(L)'
;MNSSLMKILFYADTVFGFGGVQRVLAVIAKALSDEHDVTILSTDTDVNLSMYGYGQSKVKFEYITYQGNRDLEFYFCKCISFLYKMVLPHNRATSKLYSYSFFRPSYKKQLIAKVNGGEYDAVIGVHAFLSLHLASIRKRLNVKNVTAWIHNSYDALFEKNNPYLPGLKSFFSNEMKRLDGIVVLSKSDASLFRDNLGLECMTIYNPLTLEPRGKASSEY
;
A
#
# COMPACT_ATOMS: atom_id res chain seq x y z
N MET A 1 -4.24 -13.76 -26.80
CA MET A 1 -3.76 -14.42 -25.57
C MET A 1 -4.92 -14.44 -24.60
N ASN A 2 -5.47 -15.63 -24.29
CA ASN A 2 -6.45 -15.72 -23.21
C ASN A 2 -5.73 -15.43 -21.90
N SER A 3 -5.85 -14.21 -21.37
CA SER A 3 -5.41 -13.93 -20.00
C SER A 3 -6.32 -14.77 -19.08
N SER A 4 -5.75 -15.64 -18.27
CA SER A 4 -6.52 -16.36 -17.27
C SER A 4 -7.13 -15.32 -16.32
N LEU A 5 -8.42 -15.47 -16.00
CA LEU A 5 -9.11 -14.64 -15.02
C LEU A 5 -8.32 -14.70 -13.69
N MET A 6 -7.86 -13.55 -13.21
CA MET A 6 -7.16 -13.42 -11.94
C MET A 6 -8.06 -12.77 -10.89
N LYS A 7 -7.84 -13.14 -9.63
CA LYS A 7 -8.49 -12.52 -8.48
C LYS A 7 -7.50 -11.57 -7.79
N ILE A 8 -7.75 -10.27 -7.89
CA ILE A 8 -6.81 -9.22 -7.48
C ILE A 8 -7.38 -8.42 -6.31
N LEU A 9 -6.58 -8.26 -5.26
CA LEU A 9 -6.91 -7.41 -4.12
C LEU A 9 -6.03 -6.16 -4.11
N PHE A 10 -6.64 -4.98 -4.09
CA PHE A 10 -5.99 -3.74 -3.70
C PHE A 10 -6.26 -3.47 -2.22
N TYR A 11 -5.21 -3.37 -1.42
CA TYR A 11 -5.32 -2.96 -0.03
C TYR A 11 -5.01 -1.47 0.08
N ALA A 12 -6.03 -0.66 0.36
CA ALA A 12 -5.98 0.80 0.43
C ALA A 12 -6.50 1.31 1.78
N ASP A 13 -6.13 2.52 2.19
CA ASP A 13 -6.70 3.16 3.38
C ASP A 13 -8.00 3.88 3.05
N THR A 14 -7.95 4.97 2.29
CA THR A 14 -9.13 5.70 1.84
C THR A 14 -9.31 5.60 0.33
N VAL A 15 -10.51 5.34 -0.13
CA VAL A 15 -10.84 5.14 -1.54
C VAL A 15 -11.80 6.20 -2.05
N PHE A 16 -12.70 6.67 -1.21
CA PHE A 16 -13.77 7.60 -1.56
C PHE A 16 -13.43 9.06 -1.21
N GLY A 17 -12.21 9.36 -0.81
CA GLY A 17 -11.71 10.71 -0.57
C GLY A 17 -11.16 11.38 -1.83
N PHE A 18 -10.98 12.70 -1.79
CA PHE A 18 -10.29 13.43 -2.86
C PHE A 18 -8.79 13.24 -2.76
N GLY A 19 -8.17 12.75 -3.84
CA GLY A 19 -6.71 12.59 -3.88
C GLY A 19 -6.21 12.01 -5.19
N GLY A 20 -4.92 12.24 -5.48
CA GLY A 20 -4.29 11.74 -6.70
C GLY A 20 -4.22 10.21 -6.72
N VAL A 21 -3.89 9.60 -5.57
CA VAL A 21 -3.78 8.14 -5.46
C VAL A 21 -5.12 7.46 -5.60
N GLN A 22 -6.17 7.98 -4.95
CA GLN A 22 -7.53 7.46 -5.06
C GLN A 22 -8.02 7.47 -6.50
N ARG A 23 -7.74 8.55 -7.23
CA ARG A 23 -8.08 8.69 -8.66
C ARG A 23 -7.33 7.68 -9.52
N VAL A 24 -6.03 7.52 -9.30
CA VAL A 24 -5.19 6.54 -10.02
C VAL A 24 -5.65 5.12 -9.73
N LEU A 25 -5.91 4.80 -8.46
CA LEU A 25 -6.44 3.50 -8.06
C LEU A 25 -7.77 3.21 -8.75
N ALA A 26 -8.68 4.19 -8.80
CA ALA A 26 -9.97 4.03 -9.47
C ALA A 26 -9.83 3.74 -10.96
N VAL A 27 -8.95 4.45 -11.67
CA VAL A 27 -8.70 4.20 -13.10
C VAL A 27 -8.20 2.78 -13.33
N ILE A 28 -7.19 2.35 -12.57
CA ILE A 28 -6.58 1.04 -12.71
C ILE A 28 -7.53 -0.08 -12.29
N ALA A 29 -8.18 0.05 -11.12
CA ALA A 29 -9.08 -0.98 -10.61
C ALA A 29 -10.28 -1.19 -11.55
N LYS A 30 -10.85 -0.13 -12.10
CA LYS A 30 -11.95 -0.22 -13.07
C LYS A 30 -11.50 -0.92 -14.34
N ALA A 31 -10.38 -0.50 -14.93
CA ALA A 31 -9.86 -1.10 -16.16
C ALA A 31 -9.55 -2.60 -15.96
N LEU A 32 -8.94 -2.97 -14.84
CA LEU A 32 -8.67 -4.38 -14.52
C LEU A 32 -9.96 -5.17 -14.25
N SER A 33 -11.01 -4.54 -13.73
CA SER A 33 -12.28 -5.23 -13.43
C SER A 33 -13.06 -5.65 -14.68
N ASP A 34 -12.68 -5.18 -15.86
CA ASP A 34 -13.27 -5.64 -17.12
C ASP A 34 -12.84 -7.06 -17.48
N GLU A 35 -11.61 -7.45 -17.11
CA GLU A 35 -11.01 -8.74 -17.46
C GLU A 35 -10.72 -9.64 -16.23
N HIS A 36 -10.73 -9.09 -15.02
CA HIS A 36 -10.33 -9.77 -13.79
C HIS A 36 -11.34 -9.56 -12.66
N ASP A 37 -11.30 -10.42 -11.64
CA ASP A 37 -12.09 -10.22 -10.41
C ASP A 37 -11.30 -9.29 -9.46
N VAL A 38 -11.70 -8.02 -9.40
CA VAL A 38 -11.00 -6.98 -8.64
C VAL A 38 -11.77 -6.62 -7.39
N THR A 39 -11.09 -6.70 -6.25
CA THR A 39 -11.60 -6.27 -4.94
C THR A 39 -10.71 -5.17 -4.38
N ILE A 40 -11.30 -4.14 -3.78
CA ILE A 40 -10.60 -3.15 -2.98
C ILE A 40 -10.97 -3.37 -1.51
N LEU A 41 -9.97 -3.68 -0.68
CA LEU A 41 -10.08 -3.75 0.77
C LEU A 41 -9.64 -2.42 1.36
N SER A 42 -10.55 -1.68 1.98
CA SER A 42 -10.31 -0.35 2.49
C SER A 42 -10.64 -0.20 3.98
N THR A 43 -10.14 0.86 4.60
CA THR A 43 -10.49 1.26 5.96
C THR A 43 -11.65 2.27 6.01
N ASP A 44 -12.17 2.66 4.85
CA ASP A 44 -13.35 3.56 4.78
C ASP A 44 -14.55 2.95 5.48
N THR A 45 -15.29 3.77 6.19
CA THR A 45 -16.56 3.39 6.84
C THR A 45 -17.76 3.72 5.97
N ASP A 46 -17.63 4.71 5.10
CA ASP A 46 -18.70 5.20 4.23
C ASP A 46 -18.39 4.90 2.77
N VAL A 47 -19.37 4.28 2.10
CA VAL A 47 -19.26 3.89 0.69
C VAL A 47 -19.87 4.96 -0.19
N ASN A 48 -19.08 5.59 -1.02
CA ASN A 48 -19.55 6.53 -2.03
C ASN A 48 -19.21 6.03 -3.45
N LEU A 49 -20.05 5.16 -3.98
CA LEU A 49 -19.87 4.58 -5.31
C LEU A 49 -19.98 5.60 -6.46
N SER A 50 -20.55 6.78 -6.22
CA SER A 50 -20.56 7.84 -7.24
C SER A 50 -19.17 8.46 -7.44
N MET A 51 -18.31 8.36 -6.41
CA MET A 51 -16.96 8.86 -6.48
C MET A 51 -16.15 8.08 -7.53
N TYR A 52 -15.46 8.79 -8.39
CA TYR A 52 -14.64 8.23 -9.48
C TYR A 52 -15.39 7.26 -10.43
N GLY A 53 -16.72 7.22 -10.39
CA GLY A 53 -17.53 6.36 -11.24
C GLY A 53 -17.44 4.87 -10.92
N TYR A 54 -17.19 4.51 -9.67
CA TYR A 54 -17.15 3.10 -9.23
C TYR A 54 -18.50 2.38 -9.39
N GLY A 55 -19.64 3.09 -9.27
CA GLY A 55 -20.96 2.51 -9.44
C GLY A 55 -21.24 1.90 -10.81
N GLN A 56 -20.43 2.22 -11.81
CA GLN A 56 -20.53 1.68 -13.19
C GLN A 56 -19.47 0.59 -13.46
N SER A 57 -18.71 0.17 -12.46
CA SER A 57 -17.64 -0.82 -12.59
C SER A 57 -18.01 -2.15 -11.93
N LYS A 58 -17.22 -3.19 -12.22
CA LYS A 58 -17.32 -4.52 -11.58
C LYS A 58 -16.47 -4.64 -10.32
N VAL A 59 -15.85 -3.54 -9.87
CA VAL A 59 -14.99 -3.52 -8.69
C VAL A 59 -15.81 -3.83 -7.45
N LYS A 60 -15.33 -4.80 -6.65
CA LYS A 60 -15.91 -5.18 -5.36
C LYS A 60 -15.23 -4.41 -4.24
N PHE A 61 -15.96 -4.15 -3.17
CA PHE A 61 -15.43 -3.46 -1.99
C PHE A 61 -15.58 -4.32 -0.76
N GLU A 62 -14.50 -4.42 0.01
CA GLU A 62 -14.45 -4.98 1.34
C GLU A 62 -13.86 -3.98 2.32
N TYR A 63 -14.20 -4.14 3.59
CA TYR A 63 -13.80 -3.21 4.63
C TYR A 63 -13.09 -3.94 5.75
N ILE A 64 -12.10 -3.23 6.31
CA ILE A 64 -11.41 -3.64 7.51
C ILE A 64 -11.39 -2.48 8.50
N THR A 65 -11.92 -2.70 9.69
CA THR A 65 -12.02 -1.64 10.69
C THR A 65 -10.80 -1.63 11.58
N TYR A 66 -10.12 -0.50 11.64
CA TYR A 66 -9.07 -0.28 12.63
C TYR A 66 -9.72 0.11 13.97
N GLN A 67 -9.70 -0.79 14.93
CA GLN A 67 -10.15 -0.47 16.29
C GLN A 67 -9.09 0.35 16.99
N GLY A 68 -9.35 1.64 17.15
CA GLY A 68 -8.44 2.62 17.78
C GLY A 68 -8.44 2.60 19.31
N ASN A 69 -8.96 1.55 19.94
CA ASN A 69 -9.05 1.46 21.40
C ASN A 69 -7.67 1.51 22.07
N ARG A 70 -7.58 2.26 23.19
CA ARG A 70 -6.37 2.35 24.02
C ARG A 70 -6.36 1.21 25.05
N ASP A 71 -6.19 -0.02 24.56
CA ASP A 71 -6.09 -1.24 25.36
C ASP A 71 -4.61 -1.60 25.67
N LEU A 72 -4.40 -2.72 26.37
CA LEU A 72 -3.07 -3.20 26.71
C LEU A 72 -2.20 -3.44 25.47
N GLU A 73 -2.77 -3.94 24.39
CA GLU A 73 -2.07 -4.15 23.12
C GLU A 73 -1.54 -2.83 22.53
N PHE A 74 -2.35 -1.77 22.60
CA PHE A 74 -1.93 -0.43 22.16
C PHE A 74 -0.71 0.06 22.94
N TYR A 75 -0.76 0.00 24.28
CA TYR A 75 0.36 0.47 25.12
C TYR A 75 1.62 -0.38 24.92
N PHE A 76 1.47 -1.69 24.78
CA PHE A 76 2.58 -2.59 24.48
C PHE A 76 3.24 -2.24 23.13
N CYS A 77 2.47 -2.06 22.06
CA CYS A 77 2.99 -1.65 20.76
C CYS A 77 3.66 -0.26 20.81
N LYS A 78 3.10 0.68 21.57
CA LYS A 78 3.69 2.00 21.80
C LYS A 78 5.05 1.90 22.51
N CYS A 79 5.16 1.06 23.54
CA CYS A 79 6.40 0.84 24.26
C CYS A 79 7.49 0.29 23.35
N ILE A 80 7.22 -0.77 22.59
CA ILE A 80 8.18 -1.33 21.63
C ILE A 80 8.57 -0.28 20.57
N SER A 81 7.59 0.47 20.05
CA SER A 81 7.85 1.51 19.05
C SER A 81 8.77 2.61 19.61
N PHE A 82 8.56 3.02 20.84
CA PHE A 82 9.41 3.99 21.53
C PHE A 82 10.84 3.46 21.69
N LEU A 83 10.98 2.23 22.23
CA LEU A 83 12.29 1.59 22.41
C LEU A 83 13.06 1.48 21.10
N TYR A 84 12.40 1.05 20.01
CA TYR A 84 13.03 0.94 18.70
C TYR A 84 13.52 2.30 18.17
N LYS A 85 12.70 3.34 18.30
CA LYS A 85 13.02 4.67 17.74
C LYS A 85 14.07 5.42 18.54
N MET A 86 14.12 5.22 19.86
CA MET A 86 14.90 6.06 20.77
C MET A 86 16.14 5.37 21.37
N VAL A 87 16.11 4.05 21.49
CA VAL A 87 17.12 3.33 22.33
C VAL A 87 17.84 2.24 21.53
N LEU A 88 17.10 1.47 20.72
CA LEU A 88 17.66 0.28 20.08
C LEU A 88 18.43 0.62 18.79
N PRO A 89 19.54 -0.10 18.51
CA PRO A 89 20.22 0.05 17.21
C PRO A 89 19.31 -0.41 16.08
N HIS A 90 19.31 0.31 14.96
CA HIS A 90 18.46 0.02 13.80
C HIS A 90 19.08 -1.08 12.93
N ASN A 91 19.07 -2.31 13.41
CA ASN A 91 19.56 -3.49 12.70
C ASN A 91 18.42 -4.46 12.35
N ARG A 92 18.77 -5.58 11.69
CA ARG A 92 17.78 -6.57 11.22
C ARG A 92 16.98 -7.20 12.38
N ALA A 93 17.61 -7.46 13.52
CA ALA A 93 16.94 -8.10 14.66
C ALA A 93 15.93 -7.16 15.32
N THR A 94 16.36 -5.91 15.59
CA THR A 94 15.47 -4.88 16.17
C THR A 94 14.38 -4.43 15.22
N SER A 95 14.65 -4.40 13.90
CA SER A 95 13.62 -4.18 12.87
C SER A 95 12.55 -5.26 12.90
N LYS A 96 12.94 -6.53 13.12
CA LYS A 96 11.99 -7.64 13.27
C LYS A 96 11.10 -7.47 14.51
N LEU A 97 11.68 -7.03 15.63
CA LEU A 97 10.93 -6.72 16.85
C LEU A 97 9.95 -5.57 16.59
N TYR A 98 10.41 -4.50 15.95
CA TYR A 98 9.58 -3.36 15.62
C TYR A 98 8.46 -3.72 14.63
N SER A 99 8.72 -4.58 13.65
CA SER A 99 7.71 -5.10 12.73
C SER A 99 6.54 -5.78 13.44
N TYR A 100 6.81 -6.43 14.58
CA TYR A 100 5.77 -7.05 15.39
C TYR A 100 4.79 -6.02 15.96
N SER A 101 5.28 -4.85 16.37
CA SER A 101 4.50 -3.78 17.00
C SER A 101 4.08 -2.65 16.04
N PHE A 102 4.66 -2.59 14.85
CA PHE A 102 4.40 -1.51 13.88
C PHE A 102 2.92 -1.38 13.53
N PHE A 103 2.25 -2.53 13.43
CA PHE A 103 0.79 -2.61 13.39
C PHE A 103 0.31 -3.56 14.49
N ARG A 104 -0.85 -3.25 15.05
CA ARG A 104 -1.44 -4.05 16.13
C ARG A 104 -1.62 -5.51 15.71
N PRO A 105 -1.22 -6.48 16.54
CA PRO A 105 -1.43 -7.91 16.28
C PRO A 105 -2.87 -8.28 15.98
N SER A 106 -3.84 -7.68 16.67
CA SER A 106 -5.28 -7.86 16.43
C SER A 106 -5.68 -7.45 15.01
N TYR A 107 -5.20 -6.32 14.54
CA TYR A 107 -5.45 -5.85 13.17
C TYR A 107 -4.76 -6.73 12.12
N LYS A 108 -3.50 -7.15 12.38
CA LYS A 108 -2.81 -8.12 11.51
C LYS A 108 -3.60 -9.41 11.37
N LYS A 109 -4.19 -9.92 12.47
CA LYS A 109 -5.02 -11.13 12.44
C LYS A 109 -6.25 -10.95 11.54
N GLN A 110 -6.93 -9.82 11.63
CA GLN A 110 -8.07 -9.50 10.77
C GLN A 110 -7.65 -9.40 9.30
N LEU A 111 -6.55 -8.68 9.00
CA LEU A 111 -6.06 -8.53 7.63
C LEU A 111 -5.68 -9.89 7.02
N ILE A 112 -4.99 -10.75 7.77
CA ILE A 112 -4.65 -12.11 7.32
C ILE A 112 -5.91 -12.92 7.03
N ALA A 113 -6.91 -12.87 7.90
CA ALA A 113 -8.16 -13.59 7.70
C ALA A 113 -8.90 -13.13 6.43
N LYS A 114 -8.96 -11.81 6.21
CA LYS A 114 -9.56 -11.20 5.01
C LYS A 114 -8.83 -11.62 3.74
N VAL A 115 -7.52 -11.46 3.71
CA VAL A 115 -6.70 -11.78 2.53
C VAL A 115 -6.74 -13.26 2.21
N ASN A 116 -6.56 -14.13 3.20
CA ASN A 116 -6.54 -15.59 2.96
C ASN A 116 -7.93 -16.14 2.65
N GLY A 117 -8.99 -15.57 3.22
CA GLY A 117 -10.37 -15.98 2.94
C GLY A 117 -10.85 -15.59 1.55
N GLY A 118 -10.21 -14.60 0.93
CA GLY A 118 -10.54 -14.17 -0.42
C GLY A 118 -9.95 -15.02 -1.54
N GLU A 119 -8.95 -15.87 -1.28
CA GLU A 119 -8.27 -16.72 -2.27
C GLU A 119 -7.72 -15.91 -3.47
N TYR A 120 -7.01 -14.82 -3.19
CA TYR A 120 -6.49 -13.92 -4.21
C TYR A 120 -5.22 -14.47 -4.87
N ASP A 121 -5.09 -14.27 -6.19
CA ASP A 121 -3.87 -14.54 -6.96
C ASP A 121 -2.80 -13.48 -6.70
N ALA A 122 -3.23 -12.22 -6.55
CA ALA A 122 -2.36 -11.08 -6.29
C ALA A 122 -2.96 -10.13 -5.26
N VAL A 123 -2.09 -9.59 -4.39
CA VAL A 123 -2.43 -8.55 -3.41
C VAL A 123 -1.49 -7.38 -3.58
N ILE A 124 -2.04 -6.18 -3.72
CA ILE A 124 -1.29 -4.95 -3.97
C ILE A 124 -1.53 -3.98 -2.82
N GLY A 125 -0.46 -3.64 -2.08
CA GLY A 125 -0.51 -2.60 -1.05
C GLY A 125 -0.39 -1.23 -1.69
N VAL A 126 -1.42 -0.43 -1.57
CA VAL A 126 -1.46 0.94 -2.09
C VAL A 126 -0.85 1.88 -1.06
N HIS A 127 0.22 2.56 -1.39
CA HIS A 127 1.12 3.33 -0.53
C HIS A 127 2.18 2.53 0.25
N ALA A 128 3.25 3.21 0.58
CA ALA A 128 4.39 2.65 1.33
C ALA A 128 3.97 2.08 2.69
N PHE A 129 3.07 2.76 3.42
CA PHE A 129 2.63 2.36 4.74
C PHE A 129 1.82 1.06 4.72
N LEU A 130 0.86 0.92 3.79
CA LEU A 130 0.06 -0.30 3.65
C LEU A 130 0.88 -1.46 3.09
N SER A 131 1.86 -1.15 2.24
CA SER A 131 2.83 -2.14 1.76
C SER A 131 3.69 -2.70 2.90
N LEU A 132 4.14 -1.85 3.84
CA LEU A 132 4.80 -2.31 5.07
C LEU A 132 3.91 -3.22 5.91
N HIS A 133 2.61 -2.96 5.93
CA HIS A 133 1.62 -3.80 6.60
C HIS A 133 1.65 -5.22 6.01
N LEU A 134 1.47 -5.32 4.69
CA LEU A 134 1.52 -6.61 3.99
C LEU A 134 2.88 -7.30 4.16
N ALA A 135 3.97 -6.56 4.05
CA ALA A 135 5.32 -7.08 4.27
C ALA A 135 5.50 -7.71 5.65
N SER A 136 4.96 -7.07 6.71
CA SER A 136 5.03 -7.55 8.09
C SER A 136 4.33 -8.90 8.31
N ILE A 137 3.36 -9.24 7.46
CA ILE A 137 2.57 -10.47 7.54
C ILE A 137 2.79 -11.41 6.34
N ARG A 138 3.66 -11.06 5.38
CA ARG A 138 3.86 -11.79 4.11
C ARG A 138 3.91 -13.31 4.27
N LYS A 139 4.66 -13.80 5.27
CA LYS A 139 4.82 -15.24 5.52
C LYS A 139 3.54 -15.96 5.97
N ARG A 140 2.51 -15.21 6.34
CA ARG A 140 1.22 -15.73 6.80
C ARG A 140 0.11 -15.59 5.74
N LEU A 141 0.43 -15.01 4.59
CA LEU A 141 -0.49 -14.84 3.48
C LEU A 141 -0.36 -16.00 2.49
N ASN A 142 -1.50 -16.65 2.21
CA ASN A 142 -1.62 -17.73 1.23
C ASN A 142 -1.87 -17.14 -0.17
N VAL A 143 -1.03 -16.19 -0.58
CA VAL A 143 -1.15 -15.46 -1.84
C VAL A 143 0.14 -15.64 -2.63
N LYS A 144 0.02 -15.90 -3.93
CA LYS A 144 1.17 -16.13 -4.79
C LYS A 144 2.03 -14.87 -4.94
N ASN A 145 1.40 -13.73 -5.20
CA ASN A 145 2.09 -12.46 -5.43
C ASN A 145 1.58 -11.36 -4.49
N VAL A 146 2.48 -10.79 -3.70
CA VAL A 146 2.19 -9.62 -2.85
C VAL A 146 3.14 -8.50 -3.22
N THR A 147 2.58 -7.40 -3.75
CA THR A 147 3.34 -6.31 -4.34
C THR A 147 3.10 -5.00 -3.60
N ALA A 148 4.15 -4.24 -3.40
CA ALA A 148 4.06 -2.85 -2.96
C ALA A 148 3.84 -1.94 -4.17
N TRP A 149 2.88 -1.02 -4.07
CA TRP A 149 2.72 0.07 -5.04
C TRP A 149 2.93 1.40 -4.33
N ILE A 150 4.13 1.93 -4.45
CA ILE A 150 4.61 3.10 -3.70
C ILE A 150 4.33 4.37 -4.50
N HIS A 151 3.43 5.19 -4.00
CA HIS A 151 3.05 6.47 -4.61
C HIS A 151 3.87 7.66 -4.14
N ASN A 152 4.61 7.50 -3.05
CA ASN A 152 5.48 8.54 -2.51
C ASN A 152 6.87 8.44 -3.13
N SER A 153 7.49 9.59 -3.45
CA SER A 153 8.89 9.60 -3.84
C SER A 153 9.80 9.19 -2.66
N TYR A 154 10.99 8.71 -2.96
CA TYR A 154 12.02 8.40 -1.97
C TYR A 154 12.25 9.58 -1.01
N ASP A 155 12.41 10.80 -1.56
CA ASP A 155 12.63 12.00 -0.77
C ASP A 155 11.46 12.30 0.18
N ALA A 156 10.22 12.11 -0.28
CA ALA A 156 9.05 12.32 0.57
C ALA A 156 8.99 11.33 1.74
N LEU A 157 9.47 10.11 1.52
CA LEU A 157 9.50 9.10 2.58
C LEU A 157 10.60 9.35 3.61
N PHE A 158 11.78 9.83 3.20
CA PHE A 158 12.97 9.74 4.04
C PHE A 158 13.81 11.02 4.18
N GLU A 159 13.77 11.95 3.21
CA GLU A 159 14.76 13.05 3.13
C GLU A 159 14.18 14.44 3.34
N LYS A 160 12.88 14.67 3.12
CA LYS A 160 12.26 15.99 3.32
C LYS A 160 12.32 16.42 4.79
N ASN A 161 12.15 17.71 5.06
CA ASN A 161 12.13 18.28 6.42
C ASN A 161 11.08 17.65 7.35
N ASN A 162 10.03 17.06 6.79
CA ASN A 162 9.04 16.28 7.54
C ASN A 162 8.71 14.99 6.74
N PRO A 163 9.58 13.97 6.81
CA PRO A 163 9.40 12.75 6.03
C PRO A 163 8.27 11.90 6.59
N TYR A 164 7.64 11.10 5.72
CA TYR A 164 6.56 10.19 6.13
C TYR A 164 7.06 9.05 7.04
N LEU A 165 8.32 8.62 6.88
CA LEU A 165 8.92 7.50 7.64
C LEU A 165 10.24 7.91 8.32
N PRO A 166 10.22 8.89 9.24
CA PRO A 166 11.43 9.39 9.87
C PRO A 166 12.16 8.28 10.65
N GLY A 167 13.46 8.13 10.39
CA GLY A 167 14.31 7.15 11.08
C GLY A 167 13.99 5.67 10.77
N LEU A 168 13.15 5.38 9.76
CA LEU A 168 12.69 4.03 9.47
C LEU A 168 13.31 3.40 8.20
N LYS A 169 14.35 3.99 7.60
CA LYS A 169 15.00 3.46 6.38
C LYS A 169 15.37 1.98 6.50
N SER A 170 16.10 1.59 7.55
CA SER A 170 16.53 0.21 7.76
C SER A 170 15.35 -0.74 7.95
N PHE A 171 14.34 -0.30 8.71
CA PHE A 171 13.11 -1.06 8.90
C PHE A 171 12.38 -1.25 7.57
N PHE A 172 12.18 -0.18 6.82
CA PHE A 172 11.54 -0.20 5.50
C PHE A 172 12.24 -1.15 4.54
N SER A 173 13.58 -1.01 4.39
CA SER A 173 14.37 -1.89 3.52
C SER A 173 14.23 -3.36 3.92
N ASN A 174 14.34 -3.68 5.21
CA ASN A 174 14.25 -5.06 5.69
C ASN A 174 12.87 -5.69 5.47
N GLU A 175 11.80 -4.93 5.65
CA GLU A 175 10.43 -5.43 5.46
C GLU A 175 10.08 -5.56 3.97
N MET A 176 10.38 -4.54 3.15
CA MET A 176 10.03 -4.55 1.71
C MET A 176 10.68 -5.70 0.94
N LYS A 177 11.87 -6.16 1.36
CA LYS A 177 12.52 -7.35 0.78
C LYS A 177 11.75 -8.67 0.95
N ARG A 178 10.68 -8.66 1.72
CA ARG A 178 9.81 -9.84 1.90
C ARG A 178 8.70 -9.92 0.87
N LEU A 179 8.44 -8.83 0.17
CA LEU A 179 7.43 -8.77 -0.89
C LEU A 179 7.97 -9.36 -2.20
N ASP A 180 7.05 -9.79 -3.05
CA ASP A 180 7.39 -10.40 -4.34
C ASP A 180 7.67 -9.35 -5.41
N GLY A 181 7.21 -8.11 -5.21
CA GLY A 181 7.46 -6.99 -6.11
C GLY A 181 7.33 -5.64 -5.41
N ILE A 182 8.02 -4.65 -5.95
CA ILE A 182 7.91 -3.25 -5.53
C ILE A 182 7.76 -2.40 -6.79
N VAL A 183 6.67 -1.64 -6.85
CA VAL A 183 6.39 -0.70 -7.94
C VAL A 183 6.54 0.72 -7.43
N VAL A 184 7.27 1.53 -8.18
CA VAL A 184 7.45 2.98 -7.99
C VAL A 184 7.04 3.75 -9.24
N LEU A 185 6.87 5.05 -9.13
CA LEU A 185 6.27 5.87 -10.20
C LEU A 185 7.29 6.49 -11.15
N SER A 186 8.59 6.40 -10.86
CA SER A 186 9.63 6.97 -11.70
C SER A 186 10.92 6.15 -11.71
N LYS A 187 11.69 6.26 -12.78
CA LYS A 187 13.03 5.67 -12.86
C LYS A 187 14.00 6.27 -11.86
N SER A 188 13.84 7.57 -11.56
CA SER A 188 14.64 8.25 -10.54
C SER A 188 14.40 7.65 -9.16
N ASP A 189 13.14 7.45 -8.76
CA ASP A 189 12.83 6.78 -7.50
C ASP A 189 13.38 5.35 -7.49
N ALA A 190 13.21 4.58 -8.56
CA ALA A 190 13.74 3.22 -8.64
C ALA A 190 15.26 3.19 -8.38
N SER A 191 16.02 4.14 -8.94
CA SER A 191 17.45 4.27 -8.66
C SER A 191 17.72 4.63 -7.20
N LEU A 192 17.01 5.59 -6.63
CA LEU A 192 17.19 5.99 -5.23
C LEU A 192 16.87 4.87 -4.25
N PHE A 193 15.81 4.09 -4.50
CA PHE A 193 15.46 2.91 -3.69
C PHE A 193 16.53 1.83 -3.78
N ARG A 194 17.06 1.56 -4.96
CA ARG A 194 18.15 0.60 -5.15
C ARG A 194 19.41 1.06 -4.45
N ASP A 195 19.87 2.29 -4.72
CA ASP A 195 21.17 2.78 -4.28
C ASP A 195 21.23 3.01 -2.77
N ASN A 196 20.13 3.45 -2.16
CA ASN A 196 20.09 3.77 -0.73
C ASN A 196 19.52 2.65 0.16
N LEU A 197 18.68 1.77 -0.39
CA LEU A 197 17.97 0.74 0.40
C LEU A 197 18.26 -0.68 -0.08
N GLY A 198 18.93 -0.85 -1.21
CA GLY A 198 19.15 -2.15 -1.84
C GLY A 198 17.84 -2.84 -2.20
N LEU A 199 16.88 -2.07 -2.73
CA LEU A 199 15.56 -2.54 -3.16
C LEU A 199 15.44 -2.42 -4.69
N GLU A 200 15.25 -3.55 -5.35
CA GLU A 200 14.92 -3.56 -6.78
C GLU A 200 13.45 -3.21 -6.97
N CYS A 201 13.21 -2.17 -7.79
CA CYS A 201 11.87 -1.65 -8.03
C CYS A 201 11.54 -1.66 -9.52
N MET A 202 10.32 -2.05 -9.84
CA MET A 202 9.73 -1.88 -11.17
C MET A 202 9.16 -0.47 -11.30
N THR A 203 9.41 0.20 -12.42
CA THR A 203 8.80 1.51 -12.69
C THR A 203 7.53 1.35 -13.49
N ILE A 204 6.40 1.78 -12.92
CA ILE A 204 5.11 1.88 -13.61
C ILE A 204 4.59 3.30 -13.40
N TYR A 205 4.50 4.07 -14.48
CA TYR A 205 3.97 5.43 -14.42
C TYR A 205 2.46 5.43 -14.17
N ASN A 206 2.00 6.44 -13.46
CA ASN A 206 0.57 6.62 -13.29
C ASN A 206 -0.12 6.87 -14.64
N PRO A 207 -1.32 6.31 -14.87
CA PRO A 207 -2.12 6.64 -16.03
C PRO A 207 -2.57 8.11 -16.00
N LEU A 208 -2.91 8.65 -17.14
CA LEU A 208 -3.61 9.93 -17.22
C LEU A 208 -4.98 9.78 -16.56
N THR A 209 -5.24 10.60 -15.56
CA THR A 209 -6.47 10.54 -14.76
C THR A 209 -7.44 11.69 -15.08
N LEU A 210 -7.04 12.61 -15.96
CA LEU A 210 -7.84 13.71 -16.46
C LEU A 210 -7.77 13.68 -17.98
N GLU A 211 -8.93 13.80 -18.63
CA GLU A 211 -8.95 14.05 -20.06
C GLU A 211 -8.38 15.45 -20.32
N PRO A 212 -7.50 15.62 -21.33
CA PRO A 212 -7.06 16.94 -21.71
C PRO A 212 -8.29 17.75 -22.11
N ARG A 213 -8.56 18.84 -21.40
CA ARG A 213 -9.53 19.84 -21.88
C ARG A 213 -9.04 20.27 -23.25
N GLY A 214 -9.94 20.20 -24.24
CA GLY A 214 -9.64 20.52 -25.63
C GLY A 214 -8.78 21.78 -25.74
N LYS A 215 -7.96 21.87 -26.81
CA LYS A 215 -7.04 22.99 -27.07
C LYS A 215 -7.70 24.29 -26.67
N ALA A 216 -7.08 25.03 -25.74
CA ALA A 216 -7.44 26.42 -25.55
C ALA A 216 -7.35 27.07 -26.92
N SER A 217 -8.43 27.62 -27.42
CA SER A 217 -8.44 28.41 -28.63
C SER A 217 -7.45 29.56 -28.38
N SER A 218 -6.33 29.56 -29.08
CA SER A 218 -5.44 30.68 -29.13
C SER A 218 -6.09 31.77 -29.96
N GLU A 219 -7.03 32.48 -29.37
CA GLU A 219 -7.44 33.80 -29.80
C GLU A 219 -6.74 34.81 -28.92
N TYR A 220 -5.61 35.30 -29.41
CA TYR A 220 -5.06 36.60 -29.12
C TYR A 220 -4.77 37.34 -30.43
#